data_0f17312e3cf6fb513d5fcdc519b8914a
#
_entry.id   0f17312e3cf6fb513d5fcdc519b8914a
#
_cell.length_a   1.000
_cell.length_b   1.000
_cell.length_c   1.000
_cell.angle_alpha   90.00
_cell.angle_beta   90.00
_cell.angle_gamma   90.00
#
_symmetry.space_group_name_H-M   'P 1'
#
loop_
_entity.id
_entity.type
_entity.pdbx_description
1 polymer ?
#
loop_
_entity_poly.entity_id
_entity_poly.type
_entity_poly.pdbx_seq_one_letter_code
_entity_poly.pdbx_strand_id
1 'polypeptide(L)'
;MANQFTKKNQSVDKVFTVIEYMAEKRMPLKLLEISAGIDFPASTVSRLLTSLIERGYVYQDRETARYSLTLKFCTIGDSVKSSISLTEIIHPYLLELSNKSKETAYFAQEKDMSLVYMDAVGGTNIHNANIQRIGHIAPLHATGIGKLLLLNYDSSRLNSRIEQKGLPAFTEKTCSSYDQLRKELESIKAAGCAIDDQECDIGIRCVAVPLYDYTGNIIGGISISGPAERIHPERYDELLDMLKPAASRISARLGYGYQK
;
A
#
# COMPACT_ATOMS: atom_id res chain seq x y z
N MET A 1 -20.77 -17.64 16.58
CA MET A 1 -21.95 -16.81 16.25
C MET A 1 -22.10 -16.80 14.75
N ALA A 2 -23.21 -17.32 14.24
CA ALA A 2 -23.46 -17.53 12.83
C ALA A 2 -23.53 -16.20 12.08
N ASN A 3 -22.76 -16.09 11.01
CA ASN A 3 -22.73 -14.97 10.08
C ASN A 3 -24.08 -14.91 9.35
N GLN A 4 -24.99 -14.03 9.77
CA GLN A 4 -26.20 -13.72 8.99
C GLN A 4 -25.72 -12.99 7.73
N PHE A 5 -25.63 -13.72 6.62
CA PHE A 5 -25.51 -13.13 5.28
C PHE A 5 -26.75 -12.28 5.03
N THR A 6 -26.67 -11.00 5.33
CA THR A 6 -27.65 -10.02 4.90
C THR A 6 -27.75 -10.06 3.38
N LYS A 7 -28.98 -10.22 2.87
CA LYS A 7 -29.29 -10.24 1.45
C LYS A 7 -28.66 -9.04 0.76
N LYS A 8 -27.69 -9.26 -0.14
CA LYS A 8 -27.02 -8.20 -0.91
C LYS A 8 -28.06 -7.26 -1.52
N ASN A 9 -27.89 -5.96 -1.36
CA ASN A 9 -28.81 -4.98 -1.96
C ASN A 9 -28.41 -4.78 -3.43
N GLN A 10 -29.07 -5.52 -4.32
CA GLN A 10 -28.80 -5.50 -5.75
C GLN A 10 -28.84 -4.11 -6.40
N SER A 11 -29.65 -3.19 -5.85
CA SER A 11 -29.70 -1.81 -6.38
C SER A 11 -28.43 -1.03 -6.09
N VAL A 12 -27.87 -1.20 -4.89
CA VAL A 12 -26.61 -0.57 -4.50
C VAL A 12 -25.45 -1.15 -5.32
N ASP A 13 -25.37 -2.48 -5.44
CA ASP A 13 -24.34 -3.14 -6.26
C ASP A 13 -24.38 -2.63 -7.71
N LYS A 14 -25.58 -2.51 -8.32
CA LYS A 14 -25.73 -1.99 -9.68
C LYS A 14 -25.26 -0.55 -9.85
N VAL A 15 -25.51 0.31 -8.85
CA VAL A 15 -25.03 1.72 -8.90
C VAL A 15 -23.51 1.74 -8.91
N PHE A 16 -22.85 0.99 -8.02
CA PHE A 16 -21.39 0.94 -7.99
C PHE A 16 -20.80 0.34 -9.28
N THR A 17 -21.40 -0.73 -9.83
CA THR A 17 -20.97 -1.29 -11.11
C THR A 17 -20.97 -0.25 -12.24
N VAL A 18 -22.00 0.61 -12.32
CA VAL A 18 -22.06 1.69 -13.31
C VAL A 18 -20.94 2.71 -13.08
N ILE A 19 -20.73 3.14 -11.82
CA ILE A 19 -19.72 4.13 -11.46
C ILE A 19 -18.31 3.59 -11.77
N GLU A 20 -18.00 2.38 -11.34
CA GLU A 20 -16.69 1.74 -11.53
C GLU A 20 -16.37 1.54 -13.02
N TYR A 21 -17.35 1.08 -13.81
CA TYR A 21 -17.20 0.95 -15.27
C TYR A 21 -16.90 2.29 -15.94
N MET A 22 -17.66 3.35 -15.59
CA MET A 22 -17.41 4.68 -16.14
C MET A 22 -16.05 5.24 -15.73
N ALA A 23 -15.61 4.97 -14.51
CA ALA A 23 -14.30 5.36 -14.00
C ALA A 23 -13.15 4.64 -14.74
N GLU A 24 -13.31 3.33 -15.01
CA GLU A 24 -12.35 2.54 -15.78
C GLU A 24 -12.13 3.07 -17.20
N LYS A 25 -13.23 3.43 -17.89
CA LYS A 25 -13.16 3.92 -19.29
C LYS A 25 -12.53 5.29 -19.44
N ARG A 26 -12.53 6.13 -18.44
CA ARG A 26 -11.89 7.46 -18.39
C ARG A 26 -12.30 8.40 -19.53
N MET A 27 -13.46 8.18 -20.11
CA MET A 27 -14.01 8.98 -21.22
C MET A 27 -15.54 9.08 -21.13
N PRO A 28 -16.17 10.12 -21.75
CA PRO A 28 -17.61 10.20 -21.81
C PRO A 28 -18.23 9.06 -22.62
N LEU A 29 -19.28 8.41 -22.10
CA LEU A 29 -19.91 7.22 -22.67
C LEU A 29 -21.38 7.49 -23.02
N LYS A 30 -21.91 6.85 -24.08
CA LYS A 30 -23.34 6.80 -24.37
C LYS A 30 -24.04 5.75 -23.48
N LEU A 31 -25.35 5.90 -23.26
CA LEU A 31 -26.17 4.96 -22.50
C LEU A 31 -25.98 3.50 -22.95
N LEU A 32 -25.98 3.26 -24.26
CA LEU A 32 -25.86 1.93 -24.82
C LEU A 32 -24.45 1.34 -24.64
N GLU A 33 -23.41 2.18 -24.64
CA GLU A 33 -22.03 1.77 -24.40
C GLU A 33 -21.88 1.28 -22.94
N ILE A 34 -22.49 2.01 -21.99
CA ILE A 34 -22.51 1.58 -20.58
C ILE A 34 -23.30 0.29 -20.41
N SER A 35 -24.53 0.25 -20.97
CA SER A 35 -25.44 -0.91 -20.90
C SER A 35 -24.75 -2.20 -21.41
N ALA A 36 -24.13 -2.13 -22.58
CA ALA A 36 -23.42 -3.27 -23.17
C ALA A 36 -22.17 -3.68 -22.38
N GLY A 37 -21.44 -2.70 -21.82
CA GLY A 37 -20.20 -2.98 -21.12
C GLY A 37 -20.36 -3.64 -19.75
N ILE A 38 -21.53 -3.49 -19.11
CA ILE A 38 -21.83 -4.07 -17.81
C ILE A 38 -22.95 -5.14 -17.85
N ASP A 39 -23.44 -5.45 -19.04
CA ASP A 39 -24.55 -6.41 -19.27
C ASP A 39 -25.82 -6.10 -18.46
N PHE A 40 -26.20 -4.82 -18.40
CA PHE A 40 -27.46 -4.40 -17.77
C PHE A 40 -28.42 -3.84 -18.82
N PRO A 41 -29.74 -4.07 -18.69
CA PRO A 41 -30.73 -3.46 -19.57
C PRO A 41 -30.60 -1.93 -19.59
N ALA A 42 -30.70 -1.32 -20.79
CA ALA A 42 -30.58 0.13 -20.96
C ALA A 42 -31.56 0.92 -20.09
N SER A 43 -32.77 0.42 -19.88
CA SER A 43 -33.76 1.02 -18.97
C SER A 43 -33.30 1.05 -17.51
N THR A 44 -32.59 0.02 -17.08
CA THR A 44 -31.98 -0.03 -15.72
C THR A 44 -30.87 0.99 -15.61
N VAL A 45 -29.94 1.00 -16.56
CA VAL A 45 -28.81 1.97 -16.59
C VAL A 45 -29.33 3.40 -16.62
N SER A 46 -30.31 3.69 -17.48
CA SER A 46 -30.92 5.03 -17.57
C SER A 46 -31.44 5.53 -16.22
N ARG A 47 -32.17 4.66 -15.50
CA ARG A 47 -32.72 5.01 -14.18
C ARG A 47 -31.65 5.26 -13.13
N LEU A 48 -30.57 4.46 -13.16
CA LEU A 48 -29.41 4.66 -12.26
C LEU A 48 -28.68 5.97 -12.58
N LEU A 49 -28.43 6.24 -13.86
CA LEU A 49 -27.79 7.49 -14.30
C LEU A 49 -28.62 8.72 -13.92
N THR A 50 -29.96 8.67 -14.07
CA THR A 50 -30.84 9.75 -13.62
C THR A 50 -30.63 10.08 -12.14
N SER A 51 -30.64 9.04 -11.28
CA SER A 51 -30.41 9.24 -9.85
C SER A 51 -29.01 9.81 -9.55
N LEU A 52 -27.99 9.40 -10.32
CA LEU A 52 -26.63 9.91 -10.17
C LEU A 52 -26.50 11.37 -10.64
N ILE A 53 -27.26 11.76 -11.71
CA ILE A 53 -27.34 13.14 -12.19
C ILE A 53 -28.00 14.03 -11.16
N GLU A 54 -29.17 13.64 -10.64
CA GLU A 54 -29.88 14.38 -9.60
C GLU A 54 -29.03 14.64 -8.37
N ARG A 55 -28.14 13.69 -8.03
CA ARG A 55 -27.18 13.82 -6.94
C ARG A 55 -25.89 14.56 -7.34
N GLY A 56 -25.69 14.88 -8.62
CA GLY A 56 -24.53 15.59 -9.13
C GLY A 56 -23.26 14.75 -9.28
N TYR A 57 -23.34 13.42 -9.23
CA TYR A 57 -22.21 12.50 -9.44
C TYR A 57 -21.93 12.19 -10.91
N VAL A 58 -22.95 12.35 -11.77
CA VAL A 58 -22.86 12.18 -13.21
C VAL A 58 -23.35 13.46 -13.86
N TYR A 59 -22.71 13.85 -14.97
CA TYR A 59 -23.14 14.89 -15.86
C TYR A 59 -23.49 14.27 -17.21
N GLN A 60 -24.59 14.70 -17.84
CA GLN A 60 -24.91 14.37 -19.21
C GLN A 60 -24.73 15.61 -20.10
N ASP A 61 -23.89 15.48 -21.10
CA ASP A 61 -23.70 16.48 -22.12
C ASP A 61 -24.95 16.55 -23.01
N ARG A 62 -25.51 17.76 -23.19
CA ARG A 62 -26.78 17.95 -23.90
C ARG A 62 -26.67 17.79 -25.42
N GLU A 63 -25.50 18.04 -26.00
CA GLU A 63 -25.30 17.96 -27.44
C GLU A 63 -24.97 16.53 -27.88
N THR A 64 -24.11 15.86 -27.13
CA THR A 64 -23.62 14.53 -27.49
C THR A 64 -24.41 13.41 -26.82
N ALA A 65 -25.24 13.72 -25.82
CA ALA A 65 -25.97 12.79 -24.96
C ALA A 65 -25.04 11.80 -24.22
N ARG A 66 -23.75 12.13 -24.06
CA ARG A 66 -22.76 11.32 -23.34
C ARG A 66 -22.76 11.63 -21.85
N TYR A 67 -22.47 10.60 -21.05
CA TYR A 67 -22.42 10.68 -19.60
C TYR A 67 -20.97 10.66 -19.13
N SER A 68 -20.66 11.48 -18.13
CA SER A 68 -19.33 11.56 -17.48
C SER A 68 -19.49 11.59 -15.97
N LEU A 69 -18.54 11.02 -15.24
CA LEU A 69 -18.43 11.23 -13.81
C LEU A 69 -18.01 12.67 -13.51
N THR A 70 -18.48 13.23 -12.40
CA THR A 70 -18.12 14.58 -11.97
C THR A 70 -17.02 14.57 -10.90
N LEU A 71 -16.38 15.72 -10.69
CA LEU A 71 -15.40 15.90 -9.60
C LEU A 71 -16.00 15.80 -8.19
N LYS A 72 -17.33 15.65 -8.06
CA LYS A 72 -17.97 15.43 -6.75
C LYS A 72 -17.45 14.17 -6.05
N PHE A 73 -17.00 13.16 -6.79
CA PHE A 73 -16.31 11.98 -6.20
C PHE A 73 -15.03 12.35 -5.46
N CYS A 74 -14.30 13.37 -5.93
CA CYS A 74 -13.09 13.84 -5.27
C CYS A 74 -13.40 14.40 -3.86
N THR A 75 -14.55 15.06 -3.66
CA THR A 75 -14.95 15.58 -2.35
C THR A 75 -15.06 14.46 -1.31
N ILE A 76 -15.63 13.30 -1.69
CA ILE A 76 -15.70 12.14 -0.80
C ILE A 76 -14.30 11.59 -0.55
N GLY A 77 -13.51 11.40 -1.61
CA GLY A 77 -12.15 10.89 -1.51
C GLY A 77 -11.26 11.76 -0.63
N ASP A 78 -11.32 13.08 -0.79
CA ASP A 78 -10.54 14.04 0.00
C ASP A 78 -10.97 14.06 1.47
N SER A 79 -12.28 13.96 1.73
CA SER A 79 -12.81 13.84 3.09
C SER A 79 -12.30 12.56 3.77
N VAL A 80 -12.29 11.44 3.07
CA VAL A 80 -11.74 10.17 3.58
C VAL A 80 -10.23 10.31 3.84
N LYS A 81 -9.46 10.83 2.88
CA LYS A 81 -8.00 11.01 3.01
C LYS A 81 -7.63 11.90 4.19
N SER A 82 -8.36 13.00 4.40
CA SER A 82 -8.10 13.94 5.49
C SER A 82 -8.45 13.40 6.87
N SER A 83 -9.35 12.41 6.96
CA SER A 83 -9.79 11.80 8.22
C SER A 83 -8.99 10.56 8.62
N ILE A 84 -8.17 10.00 7.70
CA ILE A 84 -7.40 8.77 7.96
C ILE A 84 -6.01 9.11 8.48
N SER A 85 -5.71 8.68 9.70
CA SER A 85 -4.35 8.58 10.24
C SER A 85 -3.81 7.17 9.98
N LEU A 86 -2.82 7.04 9.07
CA LEU A 86 -2.18 5.75 8.80
C LEU A 86 -1.56 5.16 10.06
N THR A 87 -0.95 5.99 10.89
CA THR A 87 -0.34 5.56 12.15
C THR A 87 -1.40 4.96 13.09
N GLU A 88 -2.57 5.61 13.25
CA GLU A 88 -3.66 5.07 14.08
C GLU A 88 -4.21 3.73 13.56
N ILE A 89 -4.27 3.57 12.24
CA ILE A 89 -4.69 2.31 11.63
C ILE A 89 -3.67 1.20 11.87
N ILE A 90 -2.38 1.51 11.77
CA ILE A 90 -1.29 0.53 11.72
C ILE A 90 -0.78 0.18 13.12
N HIS A 91 -0.75 1.13 14.05
CA HIS A 91 -0.22 0.94 15.41
C HIS A 91 -0.71 -0.33 16.14
N PRO A 92 -2.01 -0.68 16.13
CA PRO A 92 -2.48 -1.92 16.77
C PRO A 92 -1.86 -3.19 16.19
N TYR A 93 -1.54 -3.19 14.90
CA TYR A 93 -0.85 -4.33 14.25
C TYR A 93 0.62 -4.40 14.62
N LEU A 94 1.30 -3.24 14.75
CA LEU A 94 2.69 -3.21 15.24
C LEU A 94 2.77 -3.74 16.67
N LEU A 95 1.80 -3.40 17.51
CA LEU A 95 1.70 -3.91 18.88
C LEU A 95 1.51 -5.43 18.90
N GLU A 96 0.63 -5.97 18.05
CA GLU A 96 0.43 -7.42 17.90
C GLU A 96 1.72 -8.11 17.43
N LEU A 97 2.38 -7.57 16.40
CA LEU A 97 3.61 -8.11 15.84
C LEU A 97 4.76 -8.10 16.85
N SER A 98 4.97 -6.98 17.53
CA SER A 98 6.01 -6.84 18.55
C SER A 98 5.80 -7.79 19.72
N ASN A 99 4.56 -7.94 20.21
CA ASN A 99 4.23 -8.86 21.30
C ASN A 99 4.48 -10.33 20.92
N LYS A 100 4.18 -10.73 19.67
CA LYS A 100 4.37 -12.09 19.17
C LYS A 100 5.84 -12.40 18.89
N SER A 101 6.51 -11.55 18.16
CA SER A 101 7.90 -11.74 17.74
C SER A 101 8.92 -11.51 18.85
N LYS A 102 8.55 -10.70 19.87
CA LYS A 102 9.43 -10.18 20.94
C LYS A 102 10.49 -9.19 20.44
N GLU A 103 10.40 -8.80 19.17
CA GLU A 103 11.30 -7.86 18.48
C GLU A 103 10.59 -6.53 18.19
N THR A 104 11.32 -5.54 17.70
CA THR A 104 10.72 -4.25 17.34
C THR A 104 9.97 -4.34 16.02
N ALA A 105 8.71 -3.92 16.02
CA ALA A 105 7.92 -3.73 14.81
C ALA A 105 7.93 -2.26 14.40
N TYR A 106 8.13 -1.99 13.09
CA TYR A 106 8.16 -0.65 12.52
C TYR A 106 7.12 -0.48 11.42
N PHE A 107 6.64 0.75 11.28
CA PHE A 107 5.98 1.26 10.08
C PHE A 107 6.81 2.42 9.54
N ALA A 108 7.05 2.41 8.22
CA ALA A 108 7.79 3.48 7.56
C ALA A 108 7.21 3.77 6.17
N GLN A 109 7.44 4.99 5.71
CA GLN A 109 7.02 5.52 4.41
C GLN A 109 8.18 6.20 3.69
N GLU A 110 7.98 6.48 2.40
CA GLU A 110 8.89 7.32 1.63
C GLU A 110 8.54 8.80 1.82
N LYS A 111 9.54 9.61 2.05
CA LYS A 111 9.48 11.07 1.95
C LYS A 111 10.78 11.59 1.37
N ASP A 112 10.69 12.42 0.32
CA ASP A 112 11.84 13.06 -0.32
C ASP A 112 12.96 12.08 -0.68
N MET A 113 12.60 10.97 -1.35
CA MET A 113 13.50 9.88 -1.76
C MET A 113 14.26 9.23 -0.59
N SER A 114 13.70 9.26 0.59
CA SER A 114 14.27 8.65 1.79
C SER A 114 13.19 7.89 2.56
N LEU A 115 13.58 6.89 3.33
CA LEU A 115 12.70 6.23 4.28
C LEU A 115 12.53 7.12 5.51
N VAL A 116 11.30 7.26 6.00
CA VAL A 116 10.98 7.91 7.28
C VAL A 116 10.21 6.92 8.15
N TYR A 117 10.71 6.66 9.35
CA TYR A 117 9.99 5.85 10.34
C TYR A 117 8.83 6.66 10.92
N MET A 118 7.61 6.18 10.71
CA MET A 118 6.37 6.85 11.11
C MET A 118 5.86 6.34 12.46
N ASP A 119 6.12 5.06 12.78
CA ASP A 119 5.72 4.44 14.04
C ASP A 119 6.61 3.25 14.37
N ALA A 120 6.73 2.94 15.67
CA ALA A 120 7.53 1.83 16.16
C ALA A 120 6.97 1.30 17.50
N VAL A 121 6.96 -0.02 17.64
CA VAL A 121 6.64 -0.68 18.91
C VAL A 121 7.75 -1.65 19.28
N GLY A 122 8.42 -1.39 20.40
CA GLY A 122 9.52 -2.23 20.91
C GLY A 122 9.04 -3.56 21.47
N GLY A 123 9.78 -4.63 21.18
CA GLY A 123 9.57 -5.93 21.82
C GLY A 123 10.06 -5.96 23.27
N THR A 124 9.66 -6.98 24.01
CA THR A 124 9.99 -7.13 25.45
C THR A 124 11.48 -7.39 25.72
N ASN A 125 12.24 -7.76 24.68
CA ASN A 125 13.66 -8.09 24.79
C ASN A 125 14.61 -6.91 24.48
N ILE A 126 14.09 -5.68 24.37
CA ILE A 126 14.88 -4.57 23.81
C ILE A 126 15.05 -3.46 24.85
N HIS A 127 16.29 -3.09 25.12
CA HIS A 127 16.65 -1.82 25.73
C HIS A 127 16.28 -0.69 24.74
N ASN A 128 15.76 0.40 25.23
CA ASN A 128 15.08 1.54 24.56
C ASN A 128 15.72 2.14 23.29
N ALA A 129 16.87 1.67 22.82
CA ALA A 129 17.61 2.28 21.71
C ALA A 129 16.88 2.21 20.34
N ASN A 130 16.04 1.19 20.11
CA ASN A 130 15.41 1.00 18.79
C ASN A 130 14.09 1.78 18.60
N ILE A 131 13.41 2.19 19.67
CA ILE A 131 12.16 2.99 19.58
C ILE A 131 12.47 4.44 19.18
N GLN A 132 13.71 4.90 19.35
CA GLN A 132 14.13 6.28 19.04
C GLN A 132 14.20 6.59 17.55
N ARG A 133 13.86 5.65 16.66
CA ARG A 133 13.90 5.90 15.19
C ARG A 133 12.68 6.64 14.63
N ILE A 134 11.60 6.81 15.40
CA ILE A 134 10.42 7.57 14.91
C ILE A 134 10.85 8.98 14.50
N GLY A 135 10.49 9.38 13.26
CA GLY A 135 10.93 10.63 12.64
C GLY A 135 12.33 10.61 12.05
N HIS A 136 13.13 9.57 12.29
CA HIS A 136 14.45 9.45 11.69
C HIS A 136 14.35 9.03 10.23
N ILE A 137 15.37 9.45 9.47
CA ILE A 137 15.53 9.18 8.05
C ILE A 137 16.53 8.05 7.86
N ALA A 138 16.22 7.13 6.94
CA ALA A 138 17.11 6.03 6.56
C ALA A 138 17.19 5.90 5.02
N PRO A 139 18.25 5.25 4.50
CA PRO A 139 18.40 5.05 3.06
C PRO A 139 17.41 4.00 2.54
N LEU A 140 16.80 4.27 1.36
CA LEU A 140 15.87 3.30 0.74
C LEU A 140 16.58 2.00 0.31
N HIS A 141 17.80 2.09 -0.20
CA HIS A 141 18.52 0.95 -0.79
C HIS A 141 19.12 -0.02 0.24
N ALA A 142 19.27 0.39 1.50
CA ALA A 142 19.89 -0.39 2.56
C ALA A 142 18.92 -0.79 3.67
N THR A 143 17.60 -0.62 3.47
CA THR A 143 16.59 -1.00 4.45
C THR A 143 15.50 -1.87 3.81
N GLY A 144 14.96 -2.85 4.56
CA GLY A 144 13.94 -3.75 4.02
C GLY A 144 12.71 -3.01 3.49
N ILE A 145 12.09 -2.12 4.29
CA ILE A 145 10.95 -1.30 3.83
C ILE A 145 11.37 -0.38 2.68
N GLY A 146 12.56 0.18 2.73
CA GLY A 146 13.06 1.06 1.68
C GLY A 146 13.17 0.37 0.33
N LYS A 147 13.71 -0.85 0.29
CA LYS A 147 13.79 -1.66 -0.93
C LYS A 147 12.40 -2.00 -1.49
N LEU A 148 11.40 -2.26 -0.63
CA LEU A 148 10.00 -2.42 -1.06
C LEU A 148 9.44 -1.16 -1.72
N LEU A 149 9.70 0.01 -1.16
CA LEU A 149 9.24 1.30 -1.70
C LEU A 149 9.88 1.61 -3.07
N LEU A 150 11.11 1.17 -3.29
CA LEU A 150 11.78 1.28 -4.60
C LEU A 150 11.10 0.47 -5.72
N LEU A 151 10.25 -0.51 -5.39
CA LEU A 151 9.45 -1.23 -6.40
C LEU A 151 8.43 -0.34 -7.12
N ASN A 152 8.06 0.81 -6.55
CA ASN A 152 7.23 1.82 -7.23
C ASN A 152 8.01 2.67 -8.24
N TYR A 153 9.34 2.56 -8.27
CA TYR A 153 10.17 3.37 -9.15
C TYR A 153 10.32 2.70 -10.50
N ASP A 154 10.02 3.43 -11.56
CA ASP A 154 10.50 3.07 -12.88
C ASP A 154 12.02 3.31 -12.98
N SER A 155 12.62 2.85 -14.08
CA SER A 155 14.06 2.98 -14.29
C SER A 155 14.54 4.43 -14.30
N SER A 156 13.75 5.37 -14.80
CA SER A 156 14.08 6.80 -14.85
C SER A 156 14.13 7.39 -13.45
N ARG A 157 13.09 7.16 -12.65
CA ARG A 157 13.00 7.63 -11.26
C ARG A 157 14.08 7.00 -10.38
N LEU A 158 14.38 5.70 -10.59
CA LEU A 158 15.45 5.01 -9.86
C LEU A 158 16.82 5.62 -10.18
N ASN A 159 17.13 5.87 -11.46
CA ASN A 159 18.37 6.52 -11.88
C ASN A 159 18.49 7.92 -11.29
N SER A 160 17.46 8.74 -11.41
CA SER A 160 17.46 10.10 -10.84
C SER A 160 17.69 10.08 -9.31
N ARG A 161 17.09 9.12 -8.60
CA ARG A 161 17.31 8.93 -7.16
C ARG A 161 18.77 8.59 -6.86
N ILE A 162 19.38 7.67 -7.65
CA ILE A 162 20.77 7.27 -7.46
C ILE A 162 21.73 8.44 -7.76
N GLU A 163 21.46 9.23 -8.81
CA GLU A 163 22.23 10.43 -9.12
C GLU A 163 22.18 11.46 -7.99
N GLN A 164 21.02 11.64 -7.34
CA GLN A 164 20.84 12.66 -6.29
C GLN A 164 21.32 12.20 -4.92
N LYS A 165 21.08 10.96 -4.53
CA LYS A 165 21.33 10.45 -3.18
C LYS A 165 22.50 9.46 -3.11
N GLY A 166 22.94 8.92 -4.25
CA GLY A 166 23.93 7.85 -4.31
C GLY A 166 23.44 6.52 -3.76
N LEU A 167 24.35 5.58 -3.67
CA LEU A 167 24.21 4.29 -2.98
C LEU A 167 25.37 4.13 -1.98
N PRO A 168 25.45 4.96 -0.92
CA PRO A 168 26.52 4.87 0.04
C PRO A 168 26.51 3.50 0.74
N ALA A 169 27.69 2.90 0.88
CA ALA A 169 27.86 1.67 1.64
C ALA A 169 27.91 2.02 3.15
N PHE A 170 27.03 1.41 3.93
CA PHE A 170 27.02 1.53 5.40
C PHE A 170 27.70 0.35 6.05
N THR A 171 27.68 -0.81 5.38
CA THR A 171 28.36 -2.03 5.76
C THR A 171 28.93 -2.71 4.51
N GLU A 172 29.68 -3.77 4.67
CA GLU A 172 30.16 -4.60 3.55
C GLU A 172 29.03 -5.29 2.78
N LYS A 173 27.84 -5.42 3.39
CA LYS A 173 26.66 -6.07 2.78
C LYS A 173 25.74 -5.10 2.05
N THR A 174 25.92 -3.80 2.20
CA THR A 174 25.07 -2.80 1.53
C THR A 174 25.14 -2.94 0.02
N CYS A 175 23.98 -2.96 -0.66
CA CYS A 175 23.91 -2.83 -2.10
C CYS A 175 24.44 -1.46 -2.54
N SER A 176 25.68 -1.39 -3.03
CA SER A 176 26.38 -0.14 -3.38
C SER A 176 26.48 0.11 -4.88
N SER A 177 25.86 -0.73 -5.74
CA SER A 177 25.82 -0.52 -7.18
C SER A 177 24.40 -0.68 -7.75
N TYR A 178 24.16 -0.01 -8.89
CA TYR A 178 22.88 -0.09 -9.59
C TYR A 178 22.48 -1.54 -9.96
N ASP A 179 23.44 -2.31 -10.48
CA ASP A 179 23.16 -3.67 -10.92
C ASP A 179 22.85 -4.62 -9.76
N GLN A 180 23.52 -4.45 -8.62
CA GLN A 180 23.20 -5.20 -7.40
C GLN A 180 21.81 -4.85 -6.91
N LEU A 181 21.49 -3.56 -6.78
CA LEU A 181 20.18 -3.10 -6.31
C LEU A 181 19.06 -3.57 -7.23
N ARG A 182 19.25 -3.53 -8.56
CA ARG A 182 18.26 -3.98 -9.53
C ARG A 182 17.94 -5.47 -9.38
N LYS A 183 18.98 -6.31 -9.27
CA LYS A 183 18.81 -7.75 -9.05
C LYS A 183 18.09 -8.05 -7.74
N GLU A 184 18.43 -7.32 -6.69
CA GLU A 184 17.78 -7.41 -5.39
C GLU A 184 16.29 -7.04 -5.49
N LEU A 185 15.96 -5.95 -6.17
CA LEU A 185 14.57 -5.52 -6.38
C LEU A 185 13.76 -6.53 -7.20
N GLU A 186 14.36 -7.20 -8.20
CA GLU A 186 13.72 -8.28 -8.95
C GLU A 186 13.38 -9.47 -8.03
N SER A 187 14.31 -9.86 -7.14
CA SER A 187 14.09 -10.91 -6.14
C SER A 187 13.00 -10.54 -5.15
N ILE A 188 13.02 -9.32 -4.62
CA ILE A 188 12.01 -8.79 -3.69
C ILE A 188 10.64 -8.77 -4.33
N LYS A 189 10.54 -8.34 -5.59
CA LYS A 189 9.28 -8.35 -6.34
C LYS A 189 8.69 -9.75 -6.48
N ALA A 190 9.53 -10.75 -6.73
CA ALA A 190 9.11 -12.15 -6.85
C ALA A 190 8.69 -12.74 -5.49
N ALA A 191 9.42 -12.42 -4.41
CA ALA A 191 9.16 -12.93 -3.06
C ALA A 191 7.99 -12.20 -2.34
N GLY A 192 7.68 -10.96 -2.73
CA GLY A 192 6.71 -10.10 -2.05
C GLY A 192 7.12 -9.67 -0.64
N CYS A 193 8.41 -9.76 -0.33
CA CYS A 193 9.00 -9.34 0.94
C CYS A 193 10.46 -8.92 0.73
N ALA A 194 11.01 -8.16 1.66
CA ALA A 194 12.41 -7.75 1.63
C ALA A 194 13.11 -8.06 2.95
N ILE A 195 14.39 -8.37 2.85
CA ILE A 195 15.26 -8.60 4.00
C ILE A 195 16.37 -7.55 3.96
N ASP A 196 16.65 -6.96 5.11
CA ASP A 196 17.87 -6.20 5.35
C ASP A 196 18.75 -7.11 6.22
N ASP A 197 19.79 -7.70 5.64
CA ASP A 197 20.75 -8.52 6.35
C ASP A 197 21.98 -7.70 6.72
N GLN A 198 21.84 -6.83 7.71
CA GLN A 198 22.93 -6.01 8.22
C GLN A 198 23.45 -5.02 7.15
N GLU A 199 22.59 -4.55 6.27
CA GLU A 199 22.95 -3.63 5.20
C GLU A 199 23.00 -2.17 5.66
N CYS A 200 22.07 -1.79 6.57
CA CYS A 200 22.03 -0.46 7.17
C CYS A 200 22.89 -0.38 8.44
N ASP A 201 22.76 -1.38 9.31
CA ASP A 201 23.44 -1.43 10.62
C ASP A 201 24.02 -2.82 10.86
N ILE A 202 25.33 -2.90 11.18
CA ILE A 202 25.99 -4.15 11.54
C ILE A 202 25.31 -4.75 12.78
N GLY A 203 25.05 -6.05 12.77
CA GLY A 203 24.40 -6.78 13.86
C GLY A 203 22.89 -6.67 13.92
N ILE A 204 22.24 -5.91 13.00
CA ILE A 204 20.79 -5.78 12.91
C ILE A 204 20.28 -6.44 11.62
N ARG A 205 19.18 -7.21 11.74
CA ARG A 205 18.43 -7.73 10.60
C ARG A 205 16.97 -7.30 10.67
N CYS A 206 16.35 -7.24 9.49
CA CYS A 206 14.97 -6.83 9.36
C CYS A 206 14.29 -7.67 8.27
N VAL A 207 13.07 -8.12 8.57
CA VAL A 207 12.15 -8.73 7.60
C VAL A 207 10.99 -7.77 7.39
N ALA A 208 10.69 -7.43 6.14
CA ALA A 208 9.71 -6.40 5.77
C ALA A 208 8.72 -6.88 4.71
N VAL A 209 7.49 -6.37 4.79
CA VAL A 209 6.43 -6.60 3.81
C VAL A 209 5.77 -5.26 3.40
N PRO A 210 5.29 -5.16 2.15
CA PRO A 210 4.68 -3.93 1.64
C PRO A 210 3.26 -3.72 2.17
N LEU A 211 2.86 -2.46 2.24
CA LEU A 211 1.49 -2.02 2.43
C LEU A 211 1.00 -1.34 1.16
N TYR A 212 -0.14 -1.80 0.65
CA TYR A 212 -0.75 -1.30 -0.57
C TYR A 212 -1.95 -0.41 -0.28
N ASP A 213 -2.16 0.61 -1.09
CA ASP A 213 -3.38 1.40 -1.10
C ASP A 213 -4.39 0.90 -2.15
N TYR A 214 -5.51 1.62 -2.26
CA TYR A 214 -6.59 1.34 -3.23
C TYR A 214 -6.15 1.43 -4.70
N THR A 215 -4.99 2.02 -5.02
CA THR A 215 -4.44 2.08 -6.39
C THR A 215 -3.54 0.89 -6.70
N GLY A 216 -3.17 0.10 -5.69
CA GLY A 216 -2.19 -0.98 -5.80
C GLY A 216 -0.74 -0.52 -5.66
N ASN A 217 -0.51 0.74 -5.32
CA ASN A 217 0.83 1.25 -5.06
C ASN A 217 1.27 0.92 -3.62
N ILE A 218 2.57 0.71 -3.44
CA ILE A 218 3.17 0.53 -2.11
C ILE A 218 3.29 1.91 -1.45
N ILE A 219 2.48 2.16 -0.41
CA ILE A 219 2.47 3.44 0.32
C ILE A 219 3.40 3.45 1.53
N GLY A 220 3.93 2.31 1.89
CA GLY A 220 4.79 2.10 3.03
C GLY A 220 5.05 0.63 3.23
N GLY A 221 5.64 0.28 4.36
CA GLY A 221 5.84 -1.11 4.75
C GLY A 221 5.82 -1.27 6.26
N ILE A 222 5.59 -2.49 6.69
CA ILE A 222 5.81 -2.90 8.08
C ILE A 222 6.95 -3.92 8.13
N SER A 223 7.70 -3.88 9.23
CA SER A 223 8.83 -4.79 9.42
C SER A 223 8.97 -5.24 10.87
N ILE A 224 9.65 -6.35 11.04
CA ILE A 224 10.18 -6.81 12.33
C ILE A 224 11.69 -6.72 12.23
N SER A 225 12.32 -6.02 13.18
CA SER A 225 13.75 -5.76 13.22
C SER A 225 14.32 -6.05 14.60
N GLY A 226 15.51 -6.61 14.62
CA GLY A 226 16.22 -6.95 15.86
C GLY A 226 17.65 -7.42 15.61
N PRO A 227 18.37 -7.83 16.66
CA PRO A 227 19.71 -8.39 16.56
C PRO A 227 19.77 -9.58 15.59
N ALA A 228 20.81 -9.61 14.75
CA ALA A 228 21.03 -10.66 13.76
C ALA A 228 21.11 -12.07 14.36
N GLU A 229 21.52 -12.16 15.64
CA GLU A 229 21.56 -13.41 16.41
C GLU A 229 20.16 -13.98 16.71
N ARG A 230 19.14 -13.12 16.80
CA ARG A 230 17.75 -13.51 17.05
C ARG A 230 16.89 -13.54 15.80
N ILE A 231 17.25 -12.71 14.79
CA ILE A 231 16.63 -12.73 13.47
C ILE A 231 17.60 -13.45 12.51
N HIS A 232 17.73 -14.74 12.65
CA HIS A 232 18.54 -15.59 11.78
C HIS A 232 17.70 -16.13 10.60
N PRO A 233 18.32 -16.57 9.49
CA PRO A 233 17.59 -16.97 8.28
C PRO A 233 16.50 -18.01 8.50
N GLU A 234 16.70 -18.99 9.40
CA GLU A 234 15.72 -20.04 9.71
C GLU A 234 14.46 -19.50 10.38
N ARG A 235 14.49 -18.26 10.88
CA ARG A 235 13.35 -17.58 11.49
C ARG A 235 12.56 -16.70 10.53
N TYR A 236 13.02 -16.50 9.30
CA TYR A 236 12.37 -15.59 8.35
C TYR A 236 10.94 -16.03 8.03
N ASP A 237 10.71 -17.33 7.82
CA ASP A 237 9.37 -17.84 7.51
C ASP A 237 8.39 -17.61 8.66
N GLU A 238 8.80 -17.85 9.91
CA GLU A 238 8.01 -17.54 11.11
C GLU A 238 7.60 -16.05 11.15
N LEU A 239 8.54 -15.15 10.88
CA LEU A 239 8.29 -13.71 10.89
C LEU A 239 7.38 -13.28 9.72
N LEU A 240 7.56 -13.89 8.55
CA LEU A 240 6.72 -13.63 7.38
C LEU A 240 5.28 -14.12 7.59
N ASP A 241 5.09 -15.25 8.30
CA ASP A 241 3.75 -15.76 8.65
C ASP A 241 3.00 -14.82 9.61
N MET A 242 3.71 -14.01 10.38
CA MET A 242 3.12 -12.94 11.19
C MET A 242 2.87 -11.67 10.38
N LEU A 243 3.85 -11.25 9.56
CA LEU A 243 3.84 -9.99 8.82
C LEU A 243 2.82 -9.99 7.67
N LYS A 244 2.80 -11.03 6.82
CA LYS A 244 1.93 -11.08 5.64
C LYS A 244 0.43 -10.95 5.96
N PRO A 245 -0.13 -11.67 6.94
CA PRO A 245 -1.54 -11.49 7.31
C PRO A 245 -1.83 -10.10 7.89
N ALA A 246 -0.91 -9.52 8.66
CA ALA A 246 -1.05 -8.17 9.18
C ALA A 246 -1.07 -7.14 8.05
N ALA A 247 -0.11 -7.22 7.11
CA ALA A 247 -0.04 -6.35 5.94
C ALA A 247 -1.28 -6.46 5.04
N SER A 248 -1.80 -7.68 4.84
CA SER A 248 -3.03 -7.91 4.08
C SER A 248 -4.24 -7.24 4.74
N ARG A 249 -4.41 -7.36 6.08
CA ARG A 249 -5.49 -6.71 6.83
C ARG A 249 -5.38 -5.18 6.80
N ILE A 250 -4.17 -4.64 6.91
CA ILE A 250 -3.91 -3.21 6.81
C ILE A 250 -4.25 -2.71 5.40
N SER A 251 -3.70 -3.35 4.36
CA SER A 251 -3.93 -2.96 2.96
C SER A 251 -5.42 -3.05 2.58
N ALA A 252 -6.16 -4.06 3.06
CA ALA A 252 -7.60 -4.14 2.88
C ALA A 252 -8.34 -2.94 3.51
N ARG A 253 -7.93 -2.47 4.70
CA ARG A 253 -8.48 -1.23 5.31
C ARG A 253 -8.16 0.03 4.50
N LEU A 254 -7.09 0.00 3.72
CA LEU A 254 -6.68 1.08 2.81
C LEU A 254 -7.33 0.96 1.41
N GLY A 255 -8.23 -0.01 1.24
CA GLY A 255 -9.00 -0.20 0.00
C GLY A 255 -8.33 -1.13 -1.02
N TYR A 256 -7.21 -1.77 -0.68
CA TYR A 256 -6.54 -2.74 -1.55
C TYR A 256 -7.31 -4.07 -1.62
N GLY A 257 -7.33 -4.69 -2.81
CA GLY A 257 -7.93 -6.03 -3.00
C GLY A 257 -9.44 -6.04 -3.26
N TYR A 258 -10.09 -4.87 -3.31
CA TYR A 258 -11.47 -4.73 -3.76
C TYR A 258 -11.59 -4.53 -5.27
N GLN A 259 -10.48 -4.51 -6.01
CA GLN A 259 -10.49 -4.56 -7.48
C GLN A 259 -10.71 -6.02 -7.89
N LYS A 260 -11.87 -6.28 -8.49
CA LYS A 260 -12.14 -7.51 -9.22
C LYS A 260 -11.69 -7.40 -10.66
#